data_36de20d3c7e484503b87205a0bea0495
#
_entry.id   36de20d3c7e484503b87205a0bea0495
#
_cell.length_a   1.000
_cell.length_b   1.000
_cell.length_c   1.000
_cell.angle_alpha   90.00
_cell.angle_beta   90.00
_cell.angle_gamma   90.00
#
_symmetry.space_group_name_H-M   'P 1'
#
loop_
_entity.id
_entity.type
_entity.pdbx_description
1 polymer ?
#
loop_
_entity_poly.entity_id
_entity_poly.type
_entity_poly.pdbx_seq_one_letter_code
_entity_poly.pdbx_strand_id
1 'polypeptide(L)'
;AYGIGADVVAPRLAAAGCQLFFVMSLDEGVELRQNLRLAGFDGLPIFCLSGCHAGQEDAYLAHGLSPVINDLGQVARLGMLARRHDVAIPAALHIDTGMTRLGLTPDETDWLIEHLQDGANALEGIELVYLMSHLSSAETTNATSNGQQLAAFDALRPFFPKARASLANSGGVLLGPSFHFDMTRPGIALYGAHPAGTSVTGVTGVTGVTGEQTAALQPVVRWDARILQLRHASSGEAVGYGGTHILTRDSLIATIGVGYADGYPRCLGGIASVQIDGHNAPIIGRISMDSMALDVTDIPEATIRAATAVRLLGPDYDSSMMARDAGTISYEILTGLGRRPARHYLDDS
;
A
#
# COMPACT_ATOMS: atom_id res chain seq x y z
N ALA A 1 5.55 -0.35 -3.62
CA ALA A 1 6.13 -0.26 -2.26
C ALA A 1 5.58 0.96 -1.49
N TYR A 2 4.34 1.39 -1.84
CA TYR A 2 3.61 2.46 -1.12
C TYR A 2 4.46 3.72 -0.85
N GLY A 3 5.31 4.10 -1.81
CA GLY A 3 6.17 5.27 -1.68
C GLY A 3 7.42 5.08 -0.80
N ILE A 4 7.61 3.92 -0.15
CA ILE A 4 8.74 3.68 0.76
C ILE A 4 10.06 3.47 0.01
N GLY A 5 10.03 2.93 -1.20
CA GLY A 5 11.20 2.65 -2.04
C GLY A 5 11.23 1.17 -2.44
N ALA A 6 10.83 0.89 -3.69
CA ALA A 6 10.76 -0.49 -4.19
C ALA A 6 12.15 -1.11 -4.36
N ASP A 7 13.14 -0.29 -4.66
CA ASP A 7 14.57 -0.64 -4.82
C ASP A 7 15.19 -1.23 -3.54
N VAL A 8 14.70 -0.81 -2.38
CA VAL A 8 15.17 -1.33 -1.09
C VAL A 8 14.23 -2.40 -0.53
N VAL A 9 12.92 -2.15 -0.59
CA VAL A 9 11.92 -3.03 0.03
C VAL A 9 11.82 -4.39 -0.67
N ALA A 10 11.82 -4.42 -2.01
CA ALA A 10 11.62 -5.67 -2.72
C ALA A 10 12.78 -6.68 -2.53
N PRO A 11 14.06 -6.28 -2.58
CA PRO A 11 15.15 -7.19 -2.22
C PRO A 11 15.06 -7.73 -0.80
N ARG A 12 14.63 -6.93 0.17
CA ARG A 12 14.43 -7.38 1.56
C ARG A 12 13.29 -8.39 1.68
N LEU A 13 12.18 -8.14 1.00
CA LEU A 13 11.08 -9.11 0.94
C LEU A 13 11.51 -10.42 0.26
N ALA A 14 12.29 -10.34 -0.83
CA ALA A 14 12.85 -11.52 -1.50
C ALA A 14 13.77 -12.30 -0.57
N ALA A 15 14.66 -11.63 0.15
CA ALA A 15 15.54 -12.26 1.16
C ALA A 15 14.76 -12.90 2.31
N ALA A 16 13.60 -12.33 2.67
CA ALA A 16 12.68 -12.88 3.67
C ALA A 16 11.79 -14.02 3.12
N GLY A 17 11.97 -14.42 1.84
CA GLY A 17 11.27 -15.56 1.25
C GLY A 17 10.07 -15.21 0.38
N CYS A 18 9.85 -13.94 0.02
CA CYS A 18 8.85 -13.56 -0.96
C CYS A 18 9.25 -14.11 -2.34
N GLN A 19 8.37 -14.92 -2.94
CA GLN A 19 8.67 -15.68 -4.15
C GLN A 19 8.18 -15.02 -5.44
N LEU A 20 7.33 -13.99 -5.33
CA LEU A 20 6.80 -13.26 -6.49
C LEU A 20 6.31 -11.87 -6.10
N PHE A 21 6.21 -10.99 -7.07
CA PHE A 21 5.81 -9.61 -6.84
C PHE A 21 4.67 -9.19 -7.77
N PHE A 22 3.83 -8.29 -7.27
CA PHE A 22 2.85 -7.58 -8.08
C PHE A 22 3.18 -6.09 -8.09
N VAL A 23 3.15 -5.50 -9.28
CA VAL A 23 3.29 -4.06 -9.51
C VAL A 23 2.10 -3.56 -10.32
N MET A 24 1.86 -2.26 -10.34
CA MET A 24 0.73 -1.72 -11.10
C MET A 24 1.00 -1.71 -12.59
N SER A 25 2.16 -1.19 -13.02
CA SER A 25 2.47 -0.91 -14.42
C SER A 25 3.66 -1.69 -14.97
N LEU A 26 3.80 -1.69 -16.29
CA LEU A 26 4.97 -2.23 -16.99
C LEU A 26 6.27 -1.55 -16.54
N ASP A 27 6.27 -0.20 -16.44
CA ASP A 27 7.47 0.56 -16.08
C ASP A 27 7.95 0.21 -14.67
N GLU A 28 7.03 0.09 -13.71
CA GLU A 28 7.34 -0.41 -12.36
C GLU A 28 7.91 -1.83 -12.40
N GLY A 29 7.39 -2.69 -13.29
CA GLY A 29 7.87 -4.06 -13.47
C GLY A 29 9.30 -4.09 -14.00
N VAL A 30 9.61 -3.26 -14.98
CA VAL A 30 10.96 -3.13 -15.55
C VAL A 30 11.96 -2.63 -14.50
N GLU A 31 11.61 -1.58 -13.77
CA GLU A 31 12.44 -1.05 -12.70
C GLU A 31 12.66 -2.09 -11.59
N LEU A 32 11.59 -2.76 -11.15
CA LEU A 32 11.68 -3.80 -10.14
C LEU A 32 12.55 -4.99 -10.58
N ARG A 33 12.43 -5.41 -11.84
CA ARG A 33 13.28 -6.48 -12.42
C ARG A 33 14.76 -6.12 -12.33
N GLN A 34 15.11 -4.87 -12.67
CA GLN A 34 16.48 -4.38 -12.58
C GLN A 34 16.98 -4.37 -11.12
N ASN A 35 16.19 -3.87 -10.19
CA ASN A 35 16.53 -3.79 -8.78
C ASN A 35 16.73 -5.19 -8.15
N LEU A 36 15.83 -6.13 -8.44
CA LEU A 36 15.95 -7.51 -7.96
C LEU A 36 17.19 -8.21 -8.55
N ARG A 37 17.49 -8.00 -9.84
CA ARG A 37 18.69 -8.55 -10.48
C ARG A 37 19.96 -8.02 -9.84
N LEU A 38 20.05 -6.71 -9.60
CA LEU A 38 21.21 -6.09 -8.92
C LEU A 38 21.40 -6.61 -7.49
N ALA A 39 20.31 -6.99 -6.83
CA ALA A 39 20.34 -7.58 -5.50
C ALA A 39 20.53 -9.11 -5.47
N GLY A 40 20.72 -9.75 -6.63
CA GLY A 40 20.97 -11.20 -6.74
C GLY A 40 19.70 -12.07 -6.74
N PHE A 41 18.51 -11.48 -6.91
CA PHE A 41 17.22 -12.17 -6.98
C PHE A 41 16.69 -12.20 -8.43
N ASP A 42 17.50 -12.66 -9.38
CA ASP A 42 17.06 -12.77 -10.76
C ASP A 42 16.05 -13.91 -10.93
N GLY A 43 15.11 -13.71 -11.86
CA GLY A 43 14.12 -14.75 -12.23
C GLY A 43 12.88 -14.83 -11.34
N LEU A 44 12.76 -14.05 -10.26
CA LEU A 44 11.50 -14.02 -9.49
C LEU A 44 10.35 -13.49 -10.36
N PRO A 45 9.17 -14.15 -10.39
CA PRO A 45 8.03 -13.68 -11.15
C PRO A 45 7.57 -12.28 -10.73
N ILE A 46 7.31 -11.41 -11.70
CA ILE A 46 6.74 -10.08 -11.49
C ILE A 46 5.50 -9.97 -12.37
N PHE A 47 4.34 -9.76 -11.73
CA PHE A 47 3.06 -9.59 -12.38
C PHE A 47 2.67 -8.11 -12.44
N CYS A 48 2.27 -7.63 -13.64
CA CYS A 48 1.80 -6.26 -13.84
C CYS A 48 0.27 -6.22 -13.83
N LEU A 49 -0.33 -5.57 -12.84
CA LEU A 49 -1.77 -5.55 -12.58
C LEU A 49 -2.58 -4.87 -13.68
N SER A 50 -2.02 -3.85 -14.36
CA SER A 50 -2.69 -3.16 -15.47
C SER A 50 -2.83 -4.02 -16.72
N GLY A 51 -2.16 -5.17 -16.78
CA GLY A 51 -2.13 -6.04 -17.95
C GLY A 51 -1.27 -5.50 -19.10
N CYS A 52 -1.38 -6.15 -20.26
CA CYS A 52 -0.61 -5.79 -21.44
C CYS A 52 -1.41 -4.88 -22.37
N HIS A 53 -1.01 -3.60 -22.46
CA HIS A 53 -1.59 -2.64 -23.39
C HIS A 53 -0.95 -2.72 -24.78
N ALA A 54 -1.68 -2.22 -25.79
CA ALA A 54 -1.18 -2.21 -27.17
C ALA A 54 0.17 -1.46 -27.29
N GLY A 55 1.14 -2.10 -27.93
CA GLY A 55 2.50 -1.58 -28.11
C GLY A 55 3.47 -1.90 -26.95
N GLN A 56 3.01 -2.59 -25.91
CA GLN A 56 3.84 -2.99 -24.77
C GLN A 56 4.27 -4.48 -24.83
N GLU A 57 3.76 -5.22 -25.79
CA GLU A 57 3.83 -6.68 -25.84
C GLU A 57 5.28 -7.19 -25.76
N ASP A 58 6.15 -6.66 -26.60
CA ASP A 58 7.55 -7.10 -26.68
C ASP A 58 8.35 -6.79 -25.40
N ALA A 59 7.96 -5.76 -24.66
CA ALA A 59 8.62 -5.40 -23.41
C ALA A 59 8.36 -6.45 -22.30
N TYR A 60 7.18 -7.10 -22.29
CA TYR A 60 6.91 -8.18 -21.35
C TYR A 60 7.88 -9.35 -21.57
N LEU A 61 8.13 -9.75 -22.82
CA LEU A 61 9.11 -10.78 -23.13
C LEU A 61 10.54 -10.34 -22.83
N ALA A 62 10.92 -9.13 -23.24
CA ALA A 62 12.28 -8.60 -23.07
C ALA A 62 12.71 -8.52 -21.60
N HIS A 63 11.77 -8.26 -20.70
CA HIS A 63 12.04 -8.10 -19.26
C HIS A 63 11.57 -9.29 -18.41
N GLY A 64 11.02 -10.35 -19.02
CA GLY A 64 10.52 -11.52 -18.30
C GLY A 64 9.42 -11.17 -17.31
N LEU A 65 8.48 -10.31 -17.72
CA LEU A 65 7.34 -9.89 -16.92
C LEU A 65 6.08 -10.68 -17.29
N SER A 66 5.16 -10.82 -16.36
CA SER A 66 3.90 -11.51 -16.55
C SER A 66 2.73 -10.54 -16.48
N PRO A 67 1.86 -10.45 -17.48
CA PRO A 67 0.67 -9.61 -17.39
C PRO A 67 -0.42 -10.25 -16.53
N VAL A 68 -1.21 -9.41 -15.84
CA VAL A 68 -2.51 -9.78 -15.30
C VAL A 68 -3.56 -9.42 -16.34
N ILE A 69 -4.22 -10.41 -16.89
CA ILE A 69 -5.22 -10.24 -17.96
C ILE A 69 -6.52 -9.73 -17.36
N ASN A 70 -7.01 -8.59 -17.85
CA ASN A 70 -8.20 -7.92 -17.34
C ASN A 70 -9.36 -7.83 -18.35
N ASP A 71 -9.13 -8.16 -19.61
CA ASP A 71 -10.14 -8.16 -20.67
C ASP A 71 -9.78 -9.17 -21.80
N LEU A 72 -10.78 -9.53 -22.62
CA LEU A 72 -10.57 -10.45 -23.75
C LEU A 72 -9.65 -9.88 -24.85
N GLY A 73 -9.56 -8.55 -24.97
CA GLY A 73 -8.62 -7.92 -25.90
C GLY A 73 -7.16 -8.18 -25.49
N GLN A 74 -6.88 -8.24 -24.19
CA GLN A 74 -5.55 -8.64 -23.70
C GLN A 74 -5.26 -10.13 -23.95
N VAL A 75 -6.26 -11.01 -23.82
CA VAL A 75 -6.13 -12.43 -24.22
C VAL A 75 -5.71 -12.52 -25.67
N ALA A 76 -6.42 -11.84 -26.58
CA ALA A 76 -6.13 -11.86 -28.02
C ALA A 76 -4.72 -11.32 -28.32
N ARG A 77 -4.30 -10.21 -27.70
CA ARG A 77 -2.95 -9.64 -27.87
C ARG A 77 -1.85 -10.59 -27.44
N LEU A 78 -2.00 -11.20 -26.27
CA LEU A 78 -1.01 -12.15 -25.74
C LEU A 78 -0.93 -13.42 -26.60
N GLY A 79 -2.04 -13.93 -27.10
CA GLY A 79 -2.07 -15.04 -28.05
C GLY A 79 -1.36 -14.69 -29.36
N MET A 80 -1.52 -13.47 -29.88
CA MET A 80 -0.76 -13.02 -31.05
C MET A 80 0.74 -12.89 -30.76
N LEU A 81 1.12 -12.36 -29.61
CA LEU A 81 2.52 -12.25 -29.19
C LEU A 81 3.17 -13.64 -29.07
N ALA A 82 2.49 -14.56 -28.38
CA ALA A 82 2.93 -15.94 -28.21
C ALA A 82 3.20 -16.64 -29.54
N ARG A 83 2.26 -16.54 -30.49
CA ARG A 83 2.41 -17.10 -31.85
C ARG A 83 3.55 -16.46 -32.62
N ARG A 84 3.71 -15.10 -32.53
CA ARG A 84 4.79 -14.40 -33.25
C ARG A 84 6.18 -14.82 -32.80
N HIS A 85 6.35 -15.14 -31.52
CA HIS A 85 7.65 -15.52 -30.96
C HIS A 85 7.80 -17.01 -30.67
N ASP A 86 6.78 -17.82 -30.93
CA ASP A 86 6.74 -19.26 -30.63
C ASP A 86 7.08 -19.57 -29.16
N VAL A 87 6.43 -18.85 -28.26
CA VAL A 87 6.63 -18.97 -26.79
C VAL A 87 5.31 -19.06 -26.06
N ALA A 88 5.31 -19.70 -24.88
CA ALA A 88 4.22 -19.58 -23.92
C ALA A 88 4.44 -18.38 -23.01
N ILE A 89 3.39 -17.58 -22.79
CA ILE A 89 3.44 -16.38 -21.97
C ILE A 89 2.79 -16.68 -20.63
N PRO A 90 3.57 -16.68 -19.52
CA PRO A 90 3.01 -16.84 -18.19
C PRO A 90 2.17 -15.61 -17.81
N ALA A 91 0.92 -15.84 -17.40
CA ALA A 91 -0.02 -14.78 -17.07
C ALA A 91 -0.91 -15.16 -15.89
N ALA A 92 -1.52 -14.15 -15.25
CA ALA A 92 -2.64 -14.32 -14.34
C ALA A 92 -3.92 -13.87 -15.02
N LEU A 93 -5.03 -14.59 -14.82
CA LEU A 93 -6.35 -14.17 -15.27
C LEU A 93 -7.07 -13.52 -14.09
N HIS A 94 -7.47 -12.29 -14.24
CA HIS A 94 -8.24 -11.56 -13.24
C HIS A 94 -9.72 -11.58 -13.64
N ILE A 95 -10.57 -12.05 -12.74
CA ILE A 95 -12.03 -12.06 -12.92
C ILE A 95 -12.65 -11.13 -11.87
N ASP A 96 -13.54 -10.26 -12.31
CA ASP A 96 -14.30 -9.40 -11.42
C ASP A 96 -15.44 -10.20 -10.75
N THR A 97 -15.32 -10.39 -9.44
CA THR A 97 -16.34 -11.06 -8.62
C THR A 97 -17.17 -10.09 -7.79
N GLY A 98 -17.11 -8.78 -8.10
CA GLY A 98 -17.95 -7.78 -7.43
C GLY A 98 -17.20 -6.55 -6.91
N MET A 99 -16.05 -6.20 -7.48
CA MET A 99 -15.35 -4.95 -7.21
C MET A 99 -15.61 -3.88 -8.28
N THR A 100 -15.94 -4.29 -9.49
CA THR A 100 -16.27 -3.42 -10.64
C THR A 100 -15.15 -2.40 -10.94
N ARG A 101 -13.91 -2.91 -11.00
CA ARG A 101 -12.74 -2.05 -11.23
C ARG A 101 -11.85 -2.56 -12.37
N LEU A 102 -11.35 -3.77 -12.25
CA LEU A 102 -10.51 -4.48 -13.22
C LEU A 102 -10.90 -5.96 -13.20
N GLY A 103 -10.52 -6.69 -14.23
CA GLY A 103 -10.81 -8.11 -14.42
C GLY A 103 -11.90 -8.32 -15.47
N LEU A 104 -11.95 -9.53 -16.02
CA LEU A 104 -13.01 -9.92 -16.96
C LEU A 104 -14.36 -9.66 -16.32
N THR A 105 -15.24 -9.02 -17.07
CA THR A 105 -16.65 -8.87 -16.69
C THR A 105 -17.35 -10.24 -16.64
N PRO A 106 -18.52 -10.36 -16.01
CA PRO A 106 -19.31 -11.60 -16.03
C PRO A 106 -19.52 -12.12 -17.46
N ASP A 107 -19.92 -11.26 -18.40
CA ASP A 107 -20.18 -11.64 -19.80
C ASP A 107 -18.89 -12.14 -20.49
N GLU A 108 -17.76 -11.48 -20.28
CA GLU A 108 -16.45 -11.93 -20.82
C GLU A 108 -15.99 -13.25 -20.18
N THR A 109 -16.28 -13.43 -18.91
CA THR A 109 -15.97 -14.67 -18.19
C THR A 109 -16.79 -15.82 -18.72
N ASP A 110 -18.09 -15.64 -18.88
CA ASP A 110 -18.99 -16.65 -19.44
C ASP A 110 -18.58 -16.99 -20.88
N TRP A 111 -18.31 -15.99 -21.71
CA TRP A 111 -17.81 -16.19 -23.06
C TRP A 111 -16.52 -17.04 -23.09
N LEU A 112 -15.56 -16.73 -22.22
CA LEU A 112 -14.29 -17.46 -22.14
C LEU A 112 -14.51 -18.92 -21.74
N ILE A 113 -15.37 -19.16 -20.72
CA ILE A 113 -15.69 -20.49 -20.22
C ILE A 113 -16.37 -21.33 -21.31
N GLU A 114 -17.37 -20.77 -22.00
CA GLU A 114 -18.06 -21.45 -23.11
C GLU A 114 -17.07 -21.90 -24.21
N HIS A 115 -16.18 -21.00 -24.62
CA HIS A 115 -15.19 -21.30 -25.66
C HIS A 115 -14.16 -22.36 -25.21
N LEU A 116 -13.77 -22.37 -23.93
CA LEU A 116 -12.90 -23.42 -23.39
C LEU A 116 -13.61 -24.77 -23.33
N GLN A 117 -14.90 -24.81 -23.02
CA GLN A 117 -15.71 -26.03 -22.98
C GLN A 117 -15.98 -26.59 -24.36
N ASP A 118 -16.18 -25.73 -25.36
CA ASP A 118 -16.36 -26.13 -26.77
C ASP A 118 -15.06 -26.62 -27.45
N GLY A 119 -13.95 -26.68 -26.71
CA GLY A 119 -12.66 -27.12 -27.19
C GLY A 119 -11.90 -26.08 -28.02
N ALA A 120 -12.37 -24.85 -28.06
CA ALA A 120 -11.62 -23.74 -28.61
C ALA A 120 -10.39 -23.45 -27.74
N ASN A 121 -9.24 -23.21 -28.38
CA ASN A 121 -8.02 -22.87 -27.65
C ASN A 121 -7.95 -21.34 -27.38
N ALA A 122 -8.96 -20.82 -26.66
CA ALA A 122 -9.11 -19.38 -26.40
C ALA A 122 -7.90 -18.78 -25.65
N LEU A 123 -7.15 -19.61 -24.92
CA LEU A 123 -5.91 -19.23 -24.22
C LEU A 123 -4.65 -19.76 -24.91
N GLU A 124 -4.69 -19.97 -26.25
CA GLU A 124 -3.53 -20.46 -26.98
C GLU A 124 -2.31 -19.57 -26.80
N GLY A 125 -1.18 -20.20 -26.43
CA GLY A 125 0.08 -19.50 -26.18
C GLY A 125 0.13 -18.76 -24.84
N ILE A 126 -0.92 -18.86 -24.01
CA ILE A 126 -0.95 -18.30 -22.67
C ILE A 126 -0.83 -19.43 -21.65
N GLU A 127 0.22 -19.39 -20.83
CA GLU A 127 0.36 -20.24 -19.66
C GLU A 127 -0.34 -19.57 -18.47
N LEU A 128 -1.56 -20.02 -18.17
CA LEU A 128 -2.32 -19.46 -17.06
C LEU A 128 -1.77 -19.97 -15.73
N VAL A 129 -0.95 -19.15 -15.07
CA VAL A 129 -0.30 -19.48 -13.79
C VAL A 129 -1.25 -19.26 -12.62
N TYR A 130 -2.01 -18.17 -12.64
CA TYR A 130 -2.95 -17.82 -11.59
C TYR A 130 -4.32 -17.43 -12.13
N LEU A 131 -5.35 -17.90 -11.44
CA LEU A 131 -6.70 -17.32 -11.46
C LEU A 131 -6.82 -16.39 -10.24
N MET A 132 -7.19 -15.13 -10.44
CA MET A 132 -7.28 -14.18 -9.33
C MET A 132 -8.55 -13.32 -9.38
N SER A 133 -8.96 -12.86 -8.22
CA SER A 133 -9.93 -11.78 -8.05
C SER A 133 -9.46 -10.83 -6.94
N HIS A 134 -10.25 -9.81 -6.62
CA HIS A 134 -9.88 -8.83 -5.60
C HIS A 134 -11.09 -8.50 -4.72
N LEU A 135 -10.89 -8.60 -3.39
CA LEU A 135 -11.94 -8.30 -2.41
C LEU A 135 -12.16 -6.78 -2.33
N SER A 136 -13.43 -6.37 -2.40
CA SER A 136 -13.83 -4.96 -2.38
C SER A 136 -13.99 -4.37 -0.98
N SER A 137 -14.25 -5.21 0.02
CA SER A 137 -14.64 -4.77 1.36
C SER A 137 -13.96 -5.58 2.47
N ALA A 138 -12.77 -6.12 2.20
CA ALA A 138 -12.06 -6.99 3.15
C ALA A 138 -11.61 -6.26 4.43
N GLU A 139 -11.59 -4.94 4.42
CA GLU A 139 -11.37 -4.09 5.60
C GLU A 139 -12.56 -4.12 6.58
N THR A 140 -13.75 -4.53 6.13
CA THR A 140 -14.94 -4.67 6.95
C THR A 140 -15.24 -6.16 7.14
N THR A 141 -14.88 -6.72 8.28
CA THR A 141 -14.90 -8.18 8.56
C THR A 141 -16.26 -8.81 8.24
N ASN A 142 -17.36 -8.17 8.61
CA ASN A 142 -18.71 -8.69 8.46
C ASN A 142 -19.43 -8.21 7.18
N ALA A 143 -18.70 -7.66 6.20
CA ALA A 143 -19.32 -7.26 4.94
C ALA A 143 -19.83 -8.49 4.18
N THR A 144 -21.12 -8.50 3.84
CA THR A 144 -21.76 -9.60 3.08
C THR A 144 -21.07 -9.84 1.74
N SER A 145 -20.54 -8.79 1.11
CA SER A 145 -19.79 -8.86 -0.13
C SER A 145 -18.56 -9.78 -0.05
N ASN A 146 -17.90 -9.90 1.10
CA ASN A 146 -16.74 -10.78 1.25
C ASN A 146 -17.12 -12.25 0.99
N GLY A 147 -18.22 -12.72 1.59
CA GLY A 147 -18.75 -14.08 1.38
C GLY A 147 -19.28 -14.29 -0.04
N GLN A 148 -19.92 -13.27 -0.62
CA GLN A 148 -20.42 -13.32 -2.00
C GLN A 148 -19.27 -13.44 -3.01
N GLN A 149 -18.22 -12.62 -2.86
CA GLN A 149 -17.04 -12.67 -3.71
C GLN A 149 -16.28 -13.99 -3.57
N LEU A 150 -16.18 -14.51 -2.34
CA LEU A 150 -15.57 -15.82 -2.08
C LEU A 150 -16.32 -16.93 -2.83
N ALA A 151 -17.65 -16.99 -2.69
CA ALA A 151 -18.48 -18.00 -3.34
C ALA A 151 -18.43 -17.89 -4.87
N ALA A 152 -18.50 -16.67 -5.42
CA ALA A 152 -18.40 -16.44 -6.85
C ALA A 152 -17.04 -16.88 -7.40
N PHE A 153 -15.95 -16.54 -6.69
CA PHE A 153 -14.60 -16.93 -7.08
C PHE A 153 -14.39 -18.45 -7.04
N ASP A 154 -14.86 -19.11 -5.98
CA ASP A 154 -14.72 -20.57 -5.82
C ASP A 154 -15.50 -21.34 -6.88
N ALA A 155 -16.66 -20.85 -7.32
CA ALA A 155 -17.47 -21.43 -8.39
C ALA A 155 -16.76 -21.38 -9.76
N LEU A 156 -15.84 -20.47 -9.98
CA LEU A 156 -15.11 -20.32 -11.26
C LEU A 156 -13.86 -21.21 -11.36
N ARG A 157 -13.29 -21.62 -10.23
CA ARG A 157 -12.05 -22.39 -10.19
C ARG A 157 -12.07 -23.70 -11.01
N PRO A 158 -13.14 -24.48 -11.03
CA PRO A 158 -13.20 -25.73 -11.79
C PRO A 158 -12.97 -25.54 -13.30
N PHE A 159 -13.25 -24.37 -13.86
CA PHE A 159 -13.05 -24.08 -15.27
C PHE A 159 -11.57 -23.78 -15.61
N PHE A 160 -10.74 -23.51 -14.62
CA PHE A 160 -9.31 -23.21 -14.77
C PHE A 160 -8.43 -24.13 -13.91
N PRO A 161 -8.49 -25.45 -14.10
CA PRO A 161 -7.94 -26.44 -13.15
C PRO A 161 -6.41 -26.44 -13.04
N LYS A 162 -5.72 -25.81 -13.99
CA LYS A 162 -4.24 -25.69 -13.97
C LYS A 162 -3.75 -24.43 -13.30
N ALA A 163 -4.62 -23.43 -13.10
CA ALA A 163 -4.27 -22.16 -12.50
C ALA A 163 -4.36 -22.24 -10.97
N ARG A 164 -3.35 -21.72 -10.27
CA ARG A 164 -3.41 -21.55 -8.83
C ARG A 164 -4.34 -20.38 -8.48
N ALA A 165 -5.10 -20.51 -7.41
CA ALA A 165 -6.12 -19.53 -7.03
C ALA A 165 -5.55 -18.46 -6.09
N SER A 166 -5.97 -17.20 -6.27
CA SER A 166 -5.57 -16.07 -5.43
C SER A 166 -6.68 -15.05 -5.27
N LEU A 167 -7.15 -14.83 -4.05
CA LEU A 167 -8.22 -13.89 -3.74
C LEU A 167 -7.78 -12.83 -2.72
N ALA A 168 -7.12 -13.26 -1.62
CA ALA A 168 -6.84 -12.41 -0.48
C ALA A 168 -5.83 -11.29 -0.79
N ASN A 169 -6.26 -10.04 -0.61
CA ASN A 169 -5.42 -8.88 -0.34
C ASN A 169 -5.05 -8.83 1.16
N SER A 170 -4.45 -7.75 1.67
CA SER A 170 -4.11 -7.64 3.10
C SER A 170 -5.32 -7.84 4.02
N GLY A 171 -6.49 -7.31 3.67
CA GLY A 171 -7.72 -7.54 4.42
C GLY A 171 -8.17 -8.99 4.36
N GLY A 172 -8.15 -9.60 3.17
CA GLY A 172 -8.49 -11.00 2.98
C GLY A 172 -7.60 -11.97 3.74
N VAL A 173 -6.31 -11.63 3.94
CA VAL A 173 -5.42 -12.41 4.82
C VAL A 173 -5.94 -12.41 6.25
N LEU A 174 -6.41 -11.27 6.75
CA LEU A 174 -6.93 -11.13 8.11
C LEU A 174 -8.34 -11.69 8.29
N LEU A 175 -9.11 -11.85 7.19
CA LEU A 175 -10.41 -12.53 7.23
C LEU A 175 -10.31 -14.03 7.50
N GLY A 176 -9.14 -14.64 7.27
CA GLY A 176 -8.86 -16.02 7.63
C GLY A 176 -8.61 -16.96 6.44
N PRO A 177 -8.28 -18.23 6.75
CA PRO A 177 -7.76 -19.20 5.78
C PRO A 177 -8.66 -19.49 4.58
N SER A 178 -9.99 -19.37 4.73
CA SER A 178 -10.94 -19.58 3.62
C SER A 178 -10.73 -18.65 2.43
N PHE A 179 -10.10 -17.48 2.63
CA PHE A 179 -9.80 -16.50 1.59
C PHE A 179 -8.40 -16.68 0.98
N HIS A 180 -7.51 -17.46 1.61
CA HIS A 180 -6.10 -17.52 1.24
C HIS A 180 -5.86 -18.25 -0.09
N PHE A 181 -6.59 -19.33 -0.34
CA PHE A 181 -6.36 -20.24 -1.47
C PHE A 181 -4.87 -20.64 -1.59
N ASP A 182 -4.35 -20.67 -2.83
CA ASP A 182 -2.95 -21.09 -3.08
C ASP A 182 -1.95 -19.96 -2.90
N MET A 183 -2.40 -18.70 -2.93
CA MET A 183 -1.55 -17.53 -2.82
C MET A 183 -2.31 -16.32 -2.27
N THR A 184 -1.70 -15.65 -1.31
CA THR A 184 -2.16 -14.35 -0.81
C THR A 184 -1.31 -13.21 -1.39
N ARG A 185 -1.90 -12.01 -1.48
CA ARG A 185 -1.26 -10.80 -1.99
C ARG A 185 -1.30 -9.68 -0.94
N PRO A 186 -0.62 -9.85 0.21
CA PRO A 186 -0.53 -8.78 1.19
C PRO A 186 0.24 -7.61 0.60
N GLY A 187 -0.26 -6.41 0.83
CA GLY A 187 0.39 -5.15 0.47
C GLY A 187 0.61 -4.31 1.71
N ILE A 188 -0.39 -3.53 2.10
CA ILE A 188 -0.27 -2.56 3.19
C ILE A 188 0.11 -3.20 4.53
N ALA A 189 -0.31 -4.44 4.79
CA ALA A 189 0.05 -5.17 6.00
C ALA A 189 1.57 -5.40 6.14
N LEU A 190 2.30 -5.53 5.02
CA LEU A 190 3.77 -5.64 5.02
C LEU A 190 4.45 -4.35 5.49
N TYR A 191 3.73 -3.23 5.48
CA TYR A 191 4.22 -1.93 5.96
C TYR A 191 3.67 -1.58 7.34
N GLY A 192 3.12 -2.57 8.04
CA GLY A 192 2.66 -2.44 9.41
C GLY A 192 1.36 -1.66 9.58
N ALA A 193 0.62 -1.39 8.50
CA ALA A 193 -0.66 -0.72 8.59
C ALA A 193 -1.82 -1.72 8.45
N HIS A 194 -2.83 -1.59 9.33
CA HIS A 194 -4.02 -2.43 9.28
C HIS A 194 -4.96 -1.95 8.16
N PRO A 195 -5.47 -2.85 7.29
CA PRO A 195 -6.35 -2.46 6.17
C PRO A 195 -7.61 -1.71 6.60
N ALA A 196 -8.18 -2.04 7.76
CA ALA A 196 -9.36 -1.37 8.32
C ALA A 196 -9.06 0.00 8.96
N GLY A 197 -7.85 0.54 8.83
CA GLY A 197 -7.50 1.85 9.40
C GLY A 197 -7.46 1.89 10.94
N THR A 198 -7.54 0.75 11.61
CA THR A 198 -7.38 0.68 13.06
C THR A 198 -5.90 0.76 13.42
N SER A 199 -5.56 1.56 14.44
CA SER A 199 -4.18 1.59 14.95
C SER A 199 -3.75 0.21 15.42
N VAL A 200 -2.54 -0.20 15.04
CA VAL A 200 -1.95 -1.48 15.46
C VAL A 200 -1.34 -1.41 16.86
N THR A 201 -1.11 -0.19 17.38
CA THR A 201 -0.63 0.02 18.75
C THR A 201 -1.77 -0.19 19.75
N GLY A 202 -1.73 -1.31 20.46
CA GLY A 202 -2.73 -1.65 21.49
C GLY A 202 -3.81 -2.66 21.05
N VAL A 203 -3.85 -3.07 19.80
CA VAL A 203 -4.62 -4.25 19.39
C VAL A 203 -3.78 -5.48 19.72
N THR A 204 -3.95 -6.01 20.92
CA THR A 204 -3.47 -7.34 21.26
C THR A 204 -4.26 -8.35 20.44
N GLY A 205 -3.68 -8.74 19.29
CA GLY A 205 -4.22 -9.79 18.44
C GLY A 205 -5.50 -9.39 17.70
N VAL A 206 -5.42 -9.20 16.38
CA VAL A 206 -6.61 -9.39 15.55
C VAL A 206 -7.00 -10.84 15.73
N THR A 207 -8.09 -11.09 16.43
CA THR A 207 -8.66 -12.44 16.47
C THR A 207 -9.16 -12.72 15.05
N GLY A 208 -8.40 -13.54 14.32
CA GLY A 208 -8.92 -14.16 13.12
C GLY A 208 -10.20 -14.93 13.46
N VAL A 209 -11.00 -15.27 12.47
CA VAL A 209 -12.25 -16.05 12.61
C VAL A 209 -12.05 -17.34 13.44
N THR A 210 -10.82 -17.78 13.63
CA THR A 210 -10.41 -18.97 14.41
C THR A 210 -10.09 -18.69 15.89
N GLY A 211 -10.12 -17.43 16.35
CA GLY A 211 -9.76 -17.09 17.73
C GLY A 211 -8.26 -17.15 18.04
N GLU A 212 -7.42 -17.45 17.07
CA GLU A 212 -5.97 -17.38 17.22
C GLU A 212 -5.48 -15.93 17.17
N GLN A 213 -4.59 -15.57 18.10
CA GLN A 213 -3.94 -14.25 18.08
C GLN A 213 -3.00 -14.18 16.87
N THR A 214 -3.38 -13.37 15.87
CA THR A 214 -2.43 -12.98 14.82
C THR A 214 -1.38 -12.06 15.42
N ALA A 215 -0.13 -12.21 14.99
CA ALA A 215 0.93 -11.29 15.40
C ALA A 215 0.52 -9.85 15.07
N ALA A 216 0.73 -8.94 16.03
CA ALA A 216 0.44 -7.52 15.81
C ALA A 216 1.31 -7.00 14.66
N LEU A 217 0.70 -6.31 13.69
CA LEU A 217 1.45 -5.61 12.66
C LEU A 217 2.27 -4.50 13.31
N GLN A 218 3.53 -4.34 12.87
CA GLN A 218 4.40 -3.30 13.42
C GLN A 218 4.63 -2.20 12.38
N PRO A 219 4.42 -0.91 12.73
CA PRO A 219 4.73 0.19 11.85
C PRO A 219 6.20 0.17 11.43
N VAL A 220 6.46 0.21 10.12
CA VAL A 220 7.82 0.19 9.57
C VAL A 220 8.36 1.58 9.22
N VAL A 221 7.50 2.61 9.34
CA VAL A 221 7.86 4.00 9.00
C VAL A 221 7.98 4.83 10.26
N ARG A 222 9.13 5.48 10.39
CA ARG A 222 9.37 6.53 11.35
C ARG A 222 9.67 7.82 10.59
N TRP A 223 9.02 8.92 10.96
CA TRP A 223 9.26 10.22 10.37
C TRP A 223 9.56 11.24 11.45
N ASP A 224 10.76 11.79 11.41
CA ASP A 224 11.25 12.77 12.35
C ASP A 224 11.54 14.10 11.63
N ALA A 225 11.33 15.21 12.31
CA ALA A 225 11.66 16.56 11.85
C ALA A 225 12.57 17.28 12.83
N ARG A 226 13.26 18.32 12.35
CA ARG A 226 14.08 19.19 13.21
C ARG A 226 13.30 20.43 13.64
N ILE A 227 13.53 20.88 14.85
CA ILE A 227 13.11 22.22 15.31
C ILE A 227 14.02 23.25 14.62
N LEU A 228 13.40 24.18 13.88
CA LEU A 228 14.10 25.26 13.20
C LEU A 228 14.21 26.49 14.10
N GLN A 229 13.17 26.77 14.91
CA GLN A 229 13.12 27.94 15.75
C GLN A 229 12.24 27.70 16.98
N LEU A 230 12.63 28.28 18.11
CA LEU A 230 11.82 28.47 19.30
C LEU A 230 11.58 29.97 19.51
N ARG A 231 10.36 30.37 19.81
CA ARG A 231 10.03 31.77 20.10
C ARG A 231 8.91 31.87 21.12
N HIS A 232 9.04 32.86 22.02
CA HIS A 232 7.92 33.30 22.83
C HIS A 232 6.98 34.14 21.99
N ALA A 233 5.68 33.99 22.22
CA ALA A 233 4.64 34.79 21.62
C ALA A 233 3.57 35.11 22.70
N SER A 234 3.01 36.31 22.67
CA SER A 234 2.09 36.80 23.69
C SER A 234 0.65 36.34 23.39
N SER A 235 -0.14 36.27 24.45
CA SER A 235 -1.59 36.10 24.32
C SER A 235 -2.17 37.13 23.34
N GLY A 236 -3.08 36.71 22.48
CA GLY A 236 -3.68 37.52 21.41
C GLY A 236 -2.91 37.55 20.09
N GLU A 237 -1.67 37.07 20.04
CA GLU A 237 -0.95 36.94 18.76
C GLU A 237 -1.53 35.83 17.88
N ALA A 238 -1.52 36.05 16.56
CA ALA A 238 -2.00 35.12 15.56
C ALA A 238 -0.86 34.25 15.03
N VAL A 239 -1.12 32.95 14.82
CA VAL A 239 -0.12 31.99 14.34
C VAL A 239 -0.44 31.55 12.91
N GLY A 240 0.57 31.65 12.00
CA GLY A 240 0.55 31.10 10.67
C GLY A 240 -0.34 31.84 9.67
N TYR A 241 -0.51 31.25 8.50
CA TYR A 241 -1.26 31.85 7.40
C TYR A 241 -2.73 32.09 7.73
N GLY A 242 -3.17 33.34 7.52
CA GLY A 242 -4.55 33.77 7.74
C GLY A 242 -4.90 33.95 9.22
N GLY A 243 -3.93 33.83 10.15
CA GLY A 243 -4.15 34.03 11.58
C GLY A 243 -5.27 33.15 12.16
N THR A 244 -5.40 31.91 11.64
CA THR A 244 -6.53 31.04 12.03
C THR A 244 -6.44 30.51 13.45
N HIS A 245 -5.28 30.62 14.08
CA HIS A 245 -5.06 30.29 15.49
C HIS A 245 -4.61 31.54 16.23
N ILE A 246 -5.38 31.93 17.23
CA ILE A 246 -5.04 33.05 18.13
C ILE A 246 -4.64 32.47 19.47
N LEU A 247 -3.47 32.89 19.97
CA LEU A 247 -2.97 32.43 21.25
C LEU A 247 -3.86 32.97 22.40
N THR A 248 -4.28 32.07 23.26
CA THR A 248 -5.13 32.41 24.44
C THR A 248 -4.31 32.69 25.70
N ARG A 249 -3.00 32.43 25.66
CA ARG A 249 -2.01 32.62 26.72
C ARG A 249 -0.65 32.95 26.11
N ASP A 250 0.26 33.48 26.90
CA ASP A 250 1.66 33.57 26.54
C ASP A 250 2.19 32.17 26.28
N SER A 251 2.80 31.94 25.14
CA SER A 251 3.11 30.62 24.64
C SER A 251 4.55 30.54 24.15
N LEU A 252 5.15 29.35 24.29
CA LEU A 252 6.38 28.98 23.61
C LEU A 252 6.02 28.19 22.34
N ILE A 253 6.47 28.67 21.19
CA ILE A 253 6.16 28.08 19.87
C ILE A 253 7.43 27.48 19.28
N ALA A 254 7.35 26.22 18.85
CA ALA A 254 8.38 25.57 18.04
C ALA A 254 7.94 25.55 16.58
N THR A 255 8.79 26.04 15.69
CA THR A 255 8.64 25.85 14.24
C THR A 255 9.48 24.67 13.81
N ILE A 256 8.89 23.69 13.12
CA ILE A 256 9.58 22.52 12.56
C ILE A 256 9.65 22.56 11.04
N GLY A 257 10.70 21.94 10.46
CA GLY A 257 11.02 21.96 9.05
C GLY A 257 10.34 20.87 8.25
N VAL A 258 9.01 20.72 8.40
CA VAL A 258 8.17 19.83 7.60
C VAL A 258 6.85 20.52 7.30
N GLY A 259 6.39 20.40 6.05
CA GLY A 259 5.11 20.89 5.59
C GLY A 259 4.46 20.00 4.55
N TYR A 260 3.43 20.50 3.84
CA TYR A 260 2.69 19.67 2.89
C TYR A 260 3.50 19.30 1.64
N ALA A 261 4.57 20.03 1.30
CA ALA A 261 5.46 19.65 0.20
C ALA A 261 6.35 18.43 0.53
N ASP A 262 6.43 18.07 1.80
CA ASP A 262 7.11 16.85 2.27
C ASP A 262 6.15 15.66 2.33
N GLY A 263 4.85 15.89 2.11
CA GLY A 263 3.80 14.88 2.18
C GLY A 263 2.99 14.89 3.47
N TYR A 264 3.20 15.87 4.37
CA TYR A 264 2.39 15.96 5.60
C TYR A 264 1.00 16.53 5.28
N PRO A 265 -0.11 15.83 5.65
CA PRO A 265 -1.45 16.25 5.27
C PRO A 265 -1.79 17.65 5.83
N ARG A 266 -2.10 18.60 4.93
CA ARG A 266 -2.38 19.99 5.33
C ARG A 266 -3.62 20.13 6.22
N CYS A 267 -4.58 19.23 6.11
CA CYS A 267 -5.80 19.20 6.91
C CYS A 267 -5.55 18.96 8.42
N LEU A 268 -4.38 18.42 8.79
CA LEU A 268 -4.02 18.15 10.17
C LEU A 268 -3.63 19.37 10.99
N GLY A 269 -3.52 20.56 10.36
CA GLY A 269 -3.27 21.82 11.05
C GLY A 269 -4.39 22.17 12.03
N GLY A 270 -4.07 22.29 13.32
CA GLY A 270 -5.03 22.53 14.39
C GLY A 270 -5.79 21.28 14.86
N ILE A 271 -5.47 20.09 14.34
CA ILE A 271 -6.12 18.82 14.68
C ILE A 271 -5.14 17.86 15.35
N ALA A 272 -4.00 17.61 14.69
CA ALA A 272 -3.05 16.62 15.15
C ALA A 272 -2.03 17.18 16.16
N SER A 273 -1.36 16.25 16.83
CA SER A 273 -0.21 16.53 17.68
C SER A 273 0.98 15.69 17.22
N VAL A 274 2.17 16.15 17.52
CA VAL A 274 3.44 15.46 17.29
C VAL A 274 4.12 15.15 18.62
N GLN A 275 5.16 14.33 18.61
CA GLN A 275 5.85 13.89 19.81
C GLN A 275 7.23 14.55 19.92
N ILE A 276 7.53 15.12 21.07
CA ILE A 276 8.85 15.65 21.44
C ILE A 276 9.29 14.94 22.72
N ASP A 277 10.20 14.01 22.63
CA ASP A 277 10.76 13.27 23.76
C ASP A 277 9.67 12.73 24.72
N GLY A 278 8.64 12.08 24.15
CA GLY A 278 7.50 11.52 24.88
C GLY A 278 6.39 12.52 25.27
N HIS A 279 6.55 13.79 24.96
CA HIS A 279 5.53 14.81 25.19
C HIS A 279 4.73 15.14 23.93
N ASN A 280 3.41 15.28 24.06
CA ASN A 280 2.55 15.75 22.99
C ASN A 280 2.70 17.26 22.75
N ALA A 281 2.93 17.65 21.49
CA ALA A 281 2.95 19.04 21.06
C ALA A 281 1.88 19.27 19.98
N PRO A 282 0.80 20.00 20.27
CA PRO A 282 -0.25 20.29 19.31
C PRO A 282 0.28 21.09 18.10
N ILE A 283 -0.16 20.75 16.91
CA ILE A 283 0.05 21.56 15.71
C ILE A 283 -0.94 22.73 15.75
N ILE A 284 -0.44 23.96 15.74
CA ILE A 284 -1.26 25.17 15.80
C ILE A 284 -1.20 25.96 14.50
N GLY A 285 -2.33 26.55 14.13
CA GLY A 285 -2.46 27.27 12.88
C GLY A 285 -2.44 26.36 11.63
N ARG A 286 -2.27 26.97 10.46
CA ARG A 286 -2.23 26.26 9.19
C ARG A 286 -0.84 25.72 8.92
N ILE A 287 -0.75 24.48 8.45
CA ILE A 287 0.48 23.89 7.94
C ILE A 287 0.88 24.60 6.64
N SER A 288 2.13 25.04 6.58
CA SER A 288 2.73 25.69 5.40
C SER A 288 3.34 24.67 4.45
N MET A 289 3.91 25.14 3.34
CA MET A 289 4.58 24.29 2.36
C MET A 289 5.74 23.51 2.99
N ASP A 290 6.58 24.19 3.76
CA ASP A 290 7.88 23.70 4.23
C ASP A 290 8.02 23.66 5.75
N SER A 291 6.99 24.11 6.49
CA SER A 291 7.05 24.20 7.95
C SER A 291 5.68 24.20 8.61
N MET A 292 5.65 23.89 9.89
CA MET A 292 4.48 24.02 10.76
C MET A 292 4.87 24.50 12.15
N ALA A 293 3.91 25.11 12.86
CA ALA A 293 4.07 25.60 14.21
C ALA A 293 3.45 24.64 15.23
N LEU A 294 4.13 24.45 16.35
CA LEU A 294 3.72 23.61 17.47
C LEU A 294 3.60 24.48 18.73
N ASP A 295 2.56 24.28 19.52
CA ASP A 295 2.53 24.80 20.89
C ASP A 295 3.32 23.83 21.79
N VAL A 296 4.42 24.33 22.34
CA VAL A 296 5.29 23.58 23.26
C VAL A 296 5.37 24.19 24.65
N THR A 297 4.41 25.05 24.99
CA THR A 297 4.35 25.79 26.23
C THR A 297 4.38 24.90 27.47
N ASP A 298 3.71 23.75 27.40
CA ASP A 298 3.60 22.82 28.53
C ASP A 298 4.73 21.79 28.61
N ILE A 299 5.71 21.85 27.67
CA ILE A 299 6.88 21.01 27.67
C ILE A 299 8.06 21.75 28.30
N PRO A 300 8.80 21.15 29.22
CA PRO A 300 9.98 21.81 29.81
C PRO A 300 10.95 22.30 28.72
N GLU A 301 11.33 23.57 28.74
CA GLU A 301 12.16 24.18 27.70
C GLU A 301 13.53 23.45 27.57
N ALA A 302 14.05 22.94 28.67
CA ALA A 302 15.27 22.12 28.64
C ALA A 302 15.10 20.82 27.82
N THR A 303 13.94 20.17 27.89
CA THR A 303 13.59 19.00 27.08
C THR A 303 13.53 19.37 25.60
N ILE A 304 12.86 20.49 25.26
CA ILE A 304 12.74 20.93 23.87
C ILE A 304 14.10 21.26 23.27
N ARG A 305 14.96 21.96 24.04
CA ARG A 305 16.33 22.32 23.59
C ARG A 305 17.25 21.13 23.49
N ALA A 306 17.04 20.10 24.29
CA ALA A 306 17.79 18.84 24.22
C ALA A 306 17.28 17.88 23.14
N ALA A 307 16.04 18.05 22.68
CA ALA A 307 15.42 17.18 21.71
C ALA A 307 16.16 17.24 20.36
N THR A 308 16.60 16.09 19.86
CA THR A 308 17.26 15.96 18.57
C THR A 308 16.29 15.89 17.41
N ALA A 309 15.03 15.51 17.69
CA ALA A 309 13.99 15.32 16.68
C ALA A 309 12.58 15.48 17.27
N VAL A 310 11.66 15.90 16.42
CA VAL A 310 10.21 15.88 16.63
C VAL A 310 9.64 14.74 15.82
N ARG A 311 8.93 13.82 16.47
CA ARG A 311 8.35 12.66 15.81
C ARG A 311 6.98 12.95 15.23
N LEU A 312 6.86 12.76 13.92
CA LEU A 312 5.63 12.95 13.15
C LEU A 312 4.88 11.64 12.91
N LEU A 313 5.63 10.55 12.66
CA LEU A 313 5.13 9.17 12.56
C LEU A 313 6.04 8.24 13.34
N GLY A 314 5.44 7.26 13.99
CA GLY A 314 6.14 6.25 14.75
C GLY A 314 5.17 5.29 15.44
N PRO A 315 5.64 4.46 16.38
CA PRO A 315 4.78 3.49 17.07
C PRO A 315 3.60 4.12 17.84
N ASP A 316 3.79 5.31 18.42
CA ASP A 316 2.77 5.99 19.24
C ASP A 316 1.77 6.81 18.40
N TYR A 317 2.10 7.13 17.17
CA TYR A 317 1.25 7.80 16.18
C TYR A 317 1.59 7.28 14.81
N ASP A 318 0.96 6.16 14.43
CA ASP A 318 1.21 5.46 13.19
C ASP A 318 0.43 6.04 11.99
N SER A 319 0.65 5.48 10.80
CA SER A 319 -0.03 5.91 9.57
C SER A 319 -1.56 5.72 9.64
N SER A 320 -2.06 4.79 10.44
CA SER A 320 -3.50 4.57 10.61
C SER A 320 -4.13 5.66 11.50
N MET A 321 -3.43 6.06 12.54
CA MET A 321 -3.86 7.17 13.40
C MET A 321 -3.83 8.49 12.63
N MET A 322 -2.76 8.76 11.89
CA MET A 322 -2.66 9.95 11.05
C MET A 322 -3.74 9.97 9.97
N ALA A 323 -4.02 8.83 9.34
CA ALA A 323 -5.08 8.71 8.33
C ALA A 323 -6.46 9.00 8.91
N ARG A 324 -6.77 8.43 10.09
CA ARG A 324 -8.03 8.70 10.80
C ARG A 324 -8.21 10.20 11.07
N ASP A 325 -7.19 10.84 11.60
CA ASP A 325 -7.24 12.27 11.96
C ASP A 325 -7.31 13.16 10.69
N ALA A 326 -6.74 12.70 9.57
CA ALA A 326 -6.81 13.37 8.28
C ALA A 326 -8.11 13.05 7.48
N GLY A 327 -8.93 12.10 7.95
CA GLY A 327 -10.14 11.67 7.23
C GLY A 327 -9.85 10.84 5.97
N THR A 328 -8.78 10.05 5.98
CA THR A 328 -8.33 9.22 4.86
C THR A 328 -7.89 7.81 5.29
N ILE A 329 -7.08 7.14 4.50
CA ILE A 329 -6.58 5.78 4.73
C ILE A 329 -5.04 5.73 4.76
N SER A 330 -4.48 4.74 5.46
CA SER A 330 -3.02 4.57 5.61
C SER A 330 -2.27 4.49 4.28
N TYR A 331 -2.93 3.98 3.24
CA TYR A 331 -2.38 3.91 1.87
C TYR A 331 -2.03 5.30 1.35
N GLU A 332 -2.94 6.28 1.50
CA GLU A 332 -2.73 7.65 1.06
C GLU A 332 -1.62 8.33 1.86
N ILE A 333 -1.60 8.11 3.18
CA ILE A 333 -0.52 8.65 4.04
C ILE A 333 0.85 8.17 3.57
N LEU A 334 1.02 6.85 3.39
CA LEU A 334 2.31 6.30 3.00
C LEU A 334 2.71 6.70 1.57
N THR A 335 1.79 6.60 0.60
CA THR A 335 2.05 6.99 -0.79
C THR A 335 2.26 8.48 -0.95
N GLY A 336 1.70 9.29 -0.05
CA GLY A 336 1.86 10.74 0.01
C GLY A 336 3.21 11.21 0.55
N LEU A 337 4.01 10.34 1.19
CA LEU A 337 5.33 10.70 1.70
C LEU A 337 6.23 11.15 0.54
N GLY A 338 6.59 12.41 0.54
CA GLY A 338 7.37 13.05 -0.53
C GLY A 338 8.80 12.51 -0.64
N ARG A 339 9.50 12.95 -1.70
CA ARG A 339 10.91 12.60 -1.93
C ARG A 339 11.89 13.57 -1.24
N ARG A 340 11.41 14.66 -0.66
CA ARG A 340 12.24 15.68 0.01
C ARG A 340 12.87 15.21 1.32
N PRO A 341 12.14 14.48 2.21
CA PRO A 341 12.76 13.92 3.40
C PRO A 341 13.83 12.89 3.06
N ALA A 342 14.99 12.99 3.70
CA ALA A 342 16.05 11.99 3.59
C ALA A 342 15.52 10.65 4.14
N ARG A 343 15.79 9.56 3.41
CA ARG A 343 15.39 8.21 3.83
C ARG A 343 16.59 7.44 4.33
N HIS A 344 16.42 6.84 5.49
CA HIS A 344 17.38 5.95 6.10
C HIS A 344 16.69 4.60 6.30
N TYR A 345 17.22 3.56 5.65
CA TYR A 345 16.72 2.21 5.80
C TYR A 345 17.58 1.52 6.85
N LEU A 346 16.93 1.07 7.91
CA LEU A 346 17.58 0.39 9.02
C LEU A 346 17.49 -1.11 8.79
N ASP A 347 18.58 -1.81 9.03
CA ASP A 347 18.58 -3.26 9.17
C ASP A 347 18.24 -3.60 10.61
N ASP A 348 17.39 -4.59 10.83
CA ASP A 348 17.21 -5.14 12.16
C ASP A 348 18.54 -5.72 12.63
N SER A 349 19.09 -5.12 13.68
CA SER A 349 20.30 -5.56 14.35
C SER A 349 19.97 -6.60 15.41
#